data_1c20e74842598a58a9ecfa5da090260b
#
_entry.id   1c20e74842598a58a9ecfa5da090260b
#
_cell.length_a   1.000
_cell.length_b   1.000
_cell.length_c   1.000
_cell.angle_alpha   90.00
_cell.angle_beta   90.00
_cell.angle_gamma   90.00
#
_symmetry.space_group_name_H-M   'P 1'
#
loop_
_entity.id
_entity.type
_entity.pdbx_description
1 polymer ?
#
loop_
_entity_poly.entity_id
_entity_poly.type
_entity_poly.pdbx_seq_one_letter_code
_entity_poly.pdbx_strand_id
1 'polypeptide(L)'
;MRIVILGCGRVGARLALDLDAEGHQVSIIDRNPDAFRRFLTESYKGQAIVGVGIDEDVLRRAGLDGADVFVAATNLDNVNAMAGQIAQHIFHVPKVIARMYDPFRDELYQAVGLTTVCPTTVGARRIKDMLDARWRQAAPGG
;
A
#
# COMPACT_ATOMS: atom_id res chain seq x y z
N MET A 1 6.75 8.72 12.23
CA MET A 1 5.82 9.23 11.20
C MET A 1 4.40 8.79 11.51
N ARG A 2 3.43 9.57 11.07
CA ARG A 2 2.01 9.17 11.10
C ARG A 2 1.65 8.61 9.72
N ILE A 3 1.23 7.35 9.72
CA ILE A 3 1.01 6.58 8.49
C ILE A 3 -0.41 6.04 8.48
N VAL A 4 -1.12 6.26 7.39
CA VAL A 4 -2.45 5.70 7.16
C VAL A 4 -2.37 4.71 6.00
N ILE A 5 -2.87 3.51 6.23
CA ILE A 5 -2.90 2.42 5.24
C ILE A 5 -4.35 2.05 4.96
N LEU A 6 -4.71 2.01 3.70
CA LEU A 6 -6.01 1.53 3.24
C LEU A 6 -5.86 0.12 2.69
N GLY A 7 -6.60 -0.81 3.27
CA GLY A 7 -6.60 -2.21 2.90
C GLY A 7 -5.82 -3.09 3.87
N CYS A 8 -6.53 -3.93 4.61
CA CYS A 8 -5.94 -4.89 5.55
C CYS A 8 -5.92 -6.30 4.94
N GLY A 9 -5.26 -6.42 3.80
CA GLY A 9 -4.94 -7.70 3.18
C GLY A 9 -3.51 -8.12 3.51
N ARG A 10 -2.97 -9.02 2.71
CA ARG A 10 -1.61 -9.56 2.94
C ARG A 10 -0.53 -8.47 2.87
N VAL A 11 -0.63 -7.54 1.93
CA VAL A 11 0.34 -6.46 1.79
C VAL A 11 0.11 -5.38 2.84
N GLY A 12 -1.12 -4.87 2.96
CA GLY A 12 -1.42 -3.77 3.89
C GLY A 12 -1.18 -4.15 5.34
N ALA A 13 -1.62 -5.33 5.76
CA ALA A 13 -1.41 -5.80 7.12
C ALA A 13 0.08 -6.04 7.43
N ARG A 14 0.82 -6.62 6.49
CA ARG A 14 2.26 -6.84 6.67
C ARG A 14 2.99 -5.51 6.82
N LEU A 15 2.67 -4.55 5.98
CA LEU A 15 3.24 -3.21 6.06
C LEU A 15 2.89 -2.54 7.39
N ALA A 16 1.63 -2.64 7.83
CA ALA A 16 1.18 -2.07 9.10
C ALA A 16 1.94 -2.67 10.29
N LEU A 17 2.09 -3.99 10.32
CA LEU A 17 2.82 -4.67 11.38
C LEU A 17 4.29 -4.27 11.43
N ASP A 18 4.94 -4.20 10.28
CA ASP A 18 6.36 -3.82 10.21
C ASP A 18 6.58 -2.38 10.66
N LEU A 19 5.75 -1.44 10.20
CA LEU A 19 5.86 -0.03 10.56
C LEU A 19 5.48 0.25 12.01
N ASP A 20 4.47 -0.45 12.53
CA ASP A 20 4.09 -0.36 13.94
C ASP A 20 5.22 -0.84 14.85
N ALA A 21 5.85 -1.96 14.48
CA ALA A 21 7.00 -2.50 15.21
C ALA A 21 8.22 -1.55 15.21
N GLU A 22 8.35 -0.73 14.18
CA GLU A 22 9.39 0.29 14.08
C GLU A 22 9.09 1.56 14.87
N GLY A 23 7.94 1.64 15.52
CA GLY A 23 7.55 2.77 16.38
C GLY A 23 6.79 3.88 15.69
N HIS A 24 6.31 3.68 14.47
CA HIS A 24 5.47 4.65 13.78
C HIS A 24 4.03 4.60 14.31
N GLN A 25 3.32 5.71 14.18
CA GLN A 25 1.88 5.77 14.46
C GLN A 25 1.12 5.31 13.22
N VAL A 26 0.57 4.10 13.27
CA VAL A 26 -0.09 3.47 12.13
C VAL A 26 -1.59 3.37 12.37
N SER A 27 -2.37 3.77 11.35
CA SER A 27 -3.81 3.48 11.26
C SER A 27 -4.04 2.67 10.00
N ILE A 28 -4.80 1.58 10.12
CA ILE A 28 -5.18 0.76 8.98
C ILE A 28 -6.69 0.74 8.82
N ILE A 29 -7.16 0.89 7.60
CA ILE A 29 -8.58 0.96 7.24
C ILE A 29 -8.94 -0.26 6.41
N ASP A 30 -10.05 -0.90 6.72
CA ASP A 30 -10.67 -1.90 5.86
C ASP A 30 -12.18 -1.86 6.06
N ARG A 31 -12.93 -2.08 5.00
CA ARG A 31 -14.39 -2.14 5.11
C ARG A 31 -14.90 -3.42 5.77
N ASN A 32 -14.08 -4.46 5.80
CA ASN A 32 -14.41 -5.74 6.39
C ASN A 32 -13.70 -5.90 7.74
N PRO A 33 -14.42 -5.87 8.88
CA PRO A 33 -13.80 -6.00 10.19
C PRO A 33 -13.08 -7.35 10.40
N ASP A 34 -13.49 -8.40 9.68
CA ASP A 34 -12.84 -9.71 9.79
C ASP A 34 -11.42 -9.71 9.23
N ALA A 35 -11.09 -8.78 8.33
CA ALA A 35 -9.74 -8.64 7.80
C ALA A 35 -8.73 -8.35 8.91
N PHE A 36 -9.09 -7.55 9.90
CA PHE A 36 -8.21 -7.25 11.03
C PHE A 36 -7.89 -8.49 11.86
N ARG A 37 -8.88 -9.32 12.15
CA ARG A 37 -8.70 -10.57 12.88
C ARG A 37 -7.84 -11.57 12.10
N ARG A 38 -8.02 -11.59 10.80
CA ARG A 38 -7.35 -12.55 9.92
C ARG A 38 -5.88 -12.22 9.70
N PHE A 39 -5.55 -10.94 9.53
CA PHE A 39 -4.22 -10.53 9.06
C PHE A 39 -3.38 -9.77 10.08
N LEU A 40 -3.98 -9.09 11.06
CA LEU A 40 -3.23 -8.43 12.12
C LEU A 40 -2.98 -9.39 13.28
N THR A 41 -1.82 -9.27 13.91
CA THR A 41 -1.47 -10.05 15.10
C THR A 41 -1.73 -9.24 16.36
N GLU A 42 -1.71 -9.91 17.52
CA GLU A 42 -1.89 -9.25 18.83
C GLU A 42 -0.79 -8.22 19.15
N SER A 43 0.35 -8.31 18.47
CA SER A 43 1.44 -7.35 18.62
C SER A 43 1.14 -5.97 18.02
N TYR A 44 0.13 -5.87 17.16
CA TYR A 44 -0.24 -4.59 16.54
C TYR A 44 -0.83 -3.63 17.57
N LYS A 45 -0.20 -2.47 17.70
CA LYS A 45 -0.59 -1.43 18.67
C LYS A 45 -1.28 -0.23 18.03
N GLY A 46 -1.30 -0.16 16.70
CA GLY A 46 -1.93 0.94 15.98
C GLY A 46 -3.45 0.87 16.00
N GLN A 47 -4.07 1.75 15.24
CA GLN A 47 -5.51 1.81 15.10
C GLN A 47 -5.98 0.94 13.92
N ALA A 48 -7.15 0.32 14.09
CA ALA A 48 -7.85 -0.41 13.03
C ALA A 48 -9.24 0.21 12.88
N ILE A 49 -9.54 0.73 11.69
CA ILE A 49 -10.76 1.50 11.43
C ILE A 49 -11.58 0.80 10.35
N VAL A 50 -12.83 0.48 10.69
CA VAL A 50 -13.78 -0.09 9.73
C VAL A 50 -14.41 1.03 8.93
N GLY A 51 -14.32 0.96 7.61
CA GLY A 51 -14.95 1.94 6.74
C GLY A 51 -14.51 1.83 5.29
N VAL A 52 -15.18 2.59 4.44
CA VAL A 52 -14.89 2.69 3.01
C VAL A 52 -13.79 3.72 2.79
N GLY A 53 -12.74 3.33 2.09
CA GLY A 53 -11.52 4.13 1.98
C GLY A 53 -11.58 5.34 1.06
N ILE A 54 -12.71 5.59 0.40
CA ILE A 54 -12.96 6.82 -0.37
C ILE A 54 -13.90 7.78 0.36
N ASP A 55 -14.34 7.42 1.56
CA ASP A 55 -15.14 8.28 2.42
C ASP A 55 -14.22 9.20 3.23
N GLU A 56 -14.34 10.50 3.03
CA GLU A 56 -13.52 11.48 3.70
C GLU A 56 -13.64 11.44 5.22
N ASP A 57 -14.84 11.13 5.75
CA ASP A 57 -15.04 11.03 7.20
C ASP A 57 -14.27 9.84 7.79
N VAL A 58 -14.24 8.73 7.07
CA VAL A 58 -13.44 7.55 7.44
C VAL A 58 -11.94 7.89 7.43
N LEU A 59 -11.49 8.56 6.38
CA LEU A 59 -10.09 8.99 6.26
C LEU A 59 -9.70 9.96 7.38
N ARG A 60 -10.58 10.89 7.76
CA ARG A 60 -10.34 11.78 8.89
C ARG A 60 -10.26 11.03 10.22
N ARG A 61 -11.15 10.07 10.45
CA ARG A 61 -11.09 9.24 11.66
C ARG A 61 -9.80 8.43 11.75
N ALA A 62 -9.25 8.04 10.62
CA ALA A 62 -7.95 7.36 10.55
C ALA A 62 -6.76 8.30 10.76
N GLY A 63 -6.99 9.60 10.85
CA GLY A 63 -5.93 10.59 11.05
C GLY A 63 -5.23 11.04 9.78
N LEU A 64 -5.92 11.01 8.64
CA LEU A 64 -5.32 11.44 7.38
C LEU A 64 -5.00 12.95 7.38
N ASP A 65 -5.78 13.76 8.11
CA ASP A 65 -5.40 15.14 8.41
C ASP A 65 -4.09 15.13 9.19
N GLY A 66 -3.05 15.69 8.62
CA GLY A 66 -1.72 15.76 9.24
C GLY A 66 -0.92 14.45 9.18
N ALA A 67 -1.35 13.46 8.40
CA ALA A 67 -0.55 12.27 8.15
C ALA A 67 0.67 12.60 7.28
N ASP A 68 1.77 11.91 7.53
CA ASP A 68 3.00 12.03 6.74
C ASP A 68 2.97 11.17 5.49
N VAL A 69 2.31 10.01 5.59
CA VAL A 69 2.27 8.99 4.53
C VAL A 69 0.87 8.39 4.45
N PHE A 70 0.41 8.18 3.22
CA PHE A 70 -0.78 7.39 2.91
C PHE A 70 -0.44 6.30 1.90
N VAL A 71 -0.86 5.08 2.18
CA VAL A 71 -0.68 3.93 1.28
C VAL A 71 -2.04 3.30 0.99
N ALA A 72 -2.43 3.28 -0.27
CA ALA A 72 -3.62 2.56 -0.72
C ALA A 72 -3.21 1.19 -1.26
N ALA A 73 -3.59 0.13 -0.55
CA ALA A 73 -3.16 -1.23 -0.81
C ALA A 73 -4.30 -2.25 -0.78
N THR A 74 -5.49 -1.85 -1.26
CA THR A 74 -6.60 -2.77 -1.47
C THR A 74 -6.35 -3.64 -2.69
N ASN A 75 -7.23 -4.60 -2.94
CA ASN A 75 -7.19 -5.42 -4.16
C ASN A 75 -7.90 -4.78 -5.37
N LEU A 76 -8.35 -3.53 -5.25
CA LEU A 76 -9.08 -2.82 -6.29
C LEU A 76 -8.29 -1.59 -6.76
N ASP A 77 -7.78 -1.63 -7.99
CA ASP A 77 -6.97 -0.55 -8.56
C ASP A 77 -7.71 0.80 -8.57
N ASN A 78 -8.98 0.79 -8.91
CA ASN A 78 -9.79 2.02 -8.97
C ASN A 78 -9.94 2.67 -7.58
N VAL A 79 -10.14 1.86 -6.55
CA VAL A 79 -10.23 2.35 -5.17
C VAL A 79 -8.88 2.93 -4.73
N ASN A 80 -7.79 2.24 -5.03
CA ASN A 80 -6.45 2.69 -4.68
C ASN A 80 -6.10 4.01 -5.38
N ALA A 81 -6.45 4.14 -6.66
CA ALA A 81 -6.23 5.37 -7.40
C ALA A 81 -7.05 6.54 -6.85
N MET A 82 -8.35 6.33 -6.61
CA MET A 82 -9.23 7.37 -6.08
C MET A 82 -8.80 7.80 -4.67
N ALA A 83 -8.55 6.86 -3.78
CA ALA A 83 -8.11 7.17 -2.43
C ALA A 83 -6.76 7.90 -2.43
N GLY A 84 -5.84 7.50 -3.29
CA GLY A 84 -4.55 8.18 -3.46
C GLY A 84 -4.71 9.62 -3.92
N GLN A 85 -5.59 9.88 -4.87
CA GLN A 85 -5.87 11.23 -5.34
C GLN A 85 -6.54 12.10 -4.26
N ILE A 86 -7.47 11.53 -3.50
CA ILE A 86 -8.08 12.22 -2.35
C ILE A 86 -7.00 12.60 -1.33
N ALA A 87 -6.12 11.68 -1.00
CA ALA A 87 -5.03 11.93 -0.05
C ALA A 87 -4.10 13.05 -0.54
N GLN A 88 -3.76 13.05 -1.82
CA GLN A 88 -2.89 14.09 -2.41
C GLN A 88 -3.55 15.45 -2.49
N HIS A 89 -4.75 15.51 -3.06
CA HIS A 89 -5.34 16.77 -3.49
C HIS A 89 -6.29 17.39 -2.46
N ILE A 90 -6.90 16.60 -1.61
CA ILE A 90 -7.80 17.09 -0.57
C ILE A 90 -7.09 17.21 0.78
N PHE A 91 -6.36 16.18 1.17
CA PHE A 91 -5.66 16.15 2.47
C PHE A 91 -4.22 16.63 2.41
N HIS A 92 -3.67 16.81 1.22
CA HIS A 92 -2.29 17.29 1.01
C HIS A 92 -1.24 16.46 1.76
N VAL A 93 -1.43 15.13 1.79
CA VAL A 93 -0.46 14.22 2.40
C VAL A 93 0.84 14.26 1.60
N PRO A 94 2.00 14.47 2.25
CA PRO A 94 3.26 14.66 1.53
C PRO A 94 3.70 13.46 0.72
N LYS A 95 3.44 12.24 1.20
CA LYS A 95 3.82 11.03 0.48
C LYS A 95 2.63 10.09 0.36
N VAL A 96 2.22 9.83 -0.89
CA VAL A 96 1.10 8.96 -1.21
C VAL A 96 1.58 7.87 -2.16
N ILE A 97 1.31 6.61 -1.82
CA ILE A 97 1.65 5.46 -2.64
C ILE A 97 0.37 4.66 -2.90
N ALA A 98 0.11 4.33 -4.16
CA ALA A 98 -1.04 3.52 -4.55
C ALA A 98 -0.59 2.23 -5.22
N ARG A 99 -1.12 1.10 -4.77
CA ARG A 99 -0.87 -0.20 -5.37
C ARG A 99 -1.73 -0.38 -6.60
N MET A 100 -1.12 -0.85 -7.70
CA MET A 100 -1.80 -1.18 -8.95
C MET A 100 -1.46 -2.61 -9.36
N TYR A 101 -2.48 -3.44 -9.56
CA TYR A 101 -2.28 -4.81 -10.04
C TYR A 101 -2.00 -4.88 -11.53
N ASP A 102 -2.74 -4.06 -12.30
CA ASP A 102 -2.66 -4.04 -13.74
C ASP A 102 -1.52 -3.12 -14.18
N PRO A 103 -0.48 -3.65 -14.88
CA PRO A 103 0.62 -2.83 -15.36
C PRO A 103 0.20 -1.69 -16.27
N PHE A 104 -0.86 -1.85 -17.05
CA PHE A 104 -1.39 -0.78 -17.90
C PHE A 104 -1.96 0.37 -17.07
N ARG A 105 -2.73 0.06 -16.02
CA ARG A 105 -3.25 1.08 -15.08
C ARG A 105 -2.13 1.73 -14.29
N ASP A 106 -1.11 0.97 -13.93
CA ASP A 106 0.07 1.49 -13.25
C ASP A 106 0.72 2.61 -14.06
N GLU A 107 0.99 2.39 -15.35
CA GLU A 107 1.55 3.40 -16.24
C GLU A 107 0.62 4.61 -16.39
N LEU A 108 -0.69 4.35 -16.54
CA LEU A 108 -1.69 5.41 -16.70
C LEU A 108 -1.73 6.34 -15.50
N TYR A 109 -1.77 5.80 -14.28
CA TYR A 109 -1.85 6.61 -13.08
C TYR A 109 -0.53 7.28 -12.71
N GLN A 110 0.61 6.69 -13.06
CA GLN A 110 1.90 7.39 -12.98
C GLN A 110 1.91 8.63 -13.87
N ALA A 111 1.36 8.54 -15.07
CA ALA A 111 1.30 9.65 -16.01
C ALA A 111 0.46 10.83 -15.49
N VAL A 112 -0.52 10.57 -14.61
CA VAL A 112 -1.33 11.63 -13.98
C VAL A 112 -0.84 12.04 -12.59
N GLY A 113 0.35 11.62 -12.21
CA GLY A 113 1.03 12.16 -11.01
C GLY A 113 0.91 11.33 -9.74
N LEU A 114 0.39 10.10 -9.78
CA LEU A 114 0.41 9.20 -8.64
C LEU A 114 1.75 8.46 -8.55
N THR A 115 2.27 8.34 -7.33
CA THR A 115 3.34 7.38 -7.06
C THR A 115 2.70 6.01 -6.87
N THR A 116 3.08 5.05 -7.70
CA THR A 116 2.47 3.73 -7.71
C THR A 116 3.49 2.63 -7.47
N VAL A 117 3.00 1.48 -7.03
CA VAL A 117 3.76 0.23 -7.02
C VAL A 117 2.89 -0.85 -7.65
N CYS A 118 3.47 -1.56 -8.63
CA CYS A 118 2.81 -2.68 -9.29
C CYS A 118 3.49 -3.99 -8.89
N PRO A 119 2.91 -4.76 -7.95
CA PRO A 119 3.51 -6.01 -7.50
C PRO A 119 3.71 -7.01 -8.64
N THR A 120 2.84 -6.99 -9.65
CA THR A 120 2.96 -7.84 -10.84
C THR A 120 4.29 -7.59 -11.56
N THR A 121 4.59 -6.33 -11.87
CA THR A 121 5.82 -5.96 -12.56
C THR A 121 7.04 -6.17 -11.66
N VAL A 122 6.94 -5.80 -10.39
CA VAL A 122 8.03 -5.98 -9.41
C VAL A 122 8.36 -7.46 -9.24
N GLY A 123 7.34 -8.31 -9.08
CA GLY A 123 7.54 -9.75 -8.94
C GLY A 123 8.15 -10.39 -10.18
N ALA A 124 7.63 -10.07 -11.35
CA ALA A 124 8.16 -10.59 -12.61
C ALA A 124 9.61 -10.17 -12.84
N ARG A 125 9.94 -8.92 -12.58
CA ARG A 125 11.32 -8.41 -12.70
C ARG A 125 12.26 -9.11 -11.72
N ARG A 126 11.84 -9.30 -10.48
CA ARG A 126 12.65 -9.98 -9.47
C ARG A 126 12.95 -11.42 -9.87
N ILE A 127 11.94 -12.15 -10.37
CA ILE A 127 12.12 -13.51 -10.87
C ILE A 127 13.10 -13.53 -12.03
N LYS A 128 12.94 -12.61 -12.98
CA LYS A 128 13.85 -12.50 -14.13
C LYS A 128 15.30 -12.24 -13.70
N ASP A 129 15.51 -11.34 -12.75
CA ASP A 129 16.84 -11.03 -12.24
C ASP A 129 17.50 -12.25 -11.59
N MET A 130 16.72 -13.04 -10.85
CA MET A 130 17.22 -14.28 -10.25
C MET A 130 17.61 -15.32 -11.30
N LEU A 131 16.84 -15.44 -12.37
CA LEU A 131 17.13 -16.34 -13.48
C LEU A 131 18.37 -15.88 -14.26
N ASP A 132 18.46 -14.58 -14.56
CA ASP A 132 19.62 -14.01 -15.27
C ASP A 132 20.92 -14.22 -14.48
N ALA A 133 20.90 -14.04 -13.18
CA ALA A 133 22.05 -14.28 -12.32
C ALA A 133 22.50 -15.75 -12.34
N ARG A 134 21.55 -16.71 -12.24
CA ARG A 134 21.83 -18.14 -12.32
C ARG A 134 22.38 -18.52 -13.69
N TRP A 135 21.78 -17.99 -14.73
CA TRP A 135 22.19 -18.27 -16.10
C TRP A 135 23.63 -17.83 -16.34
N ARG A 136 24.00 -16.63 -15.89
CA ARG A 136 25.38 -16.15 -16.02
C ARG A 136 26.38 -16.99 -15.25
N GLN A 137 26.01 -17.49 -14.08
CA GLN A 137 26.89 -18.37 -13.29
C GLN A 137 27.06 -19.75 -13.93
N ALA A 138 26.04 -20.25 -14.64
CA ALA A 138 26.05 -21.54 -15.28
C ALA A 138 26.64 -21.53 -16.71
N ALA A 139 26.85 -20.34 -17.30
CA ALA A 139 27.36 -20.21 -18.66
C ALA A 139 28.81 -20.64 -18.74
N PRO A 140 29.16 -21.64 -19.57
CA PRO A 140 30.56 -22.09 -19.73
C PRO A 140 31.42 -21.00 -20.38
N GLY A 141 32.61 -20.73 -19.83
CA GLY A 141 33.57 -19.78 -20.35
C GLY A 141 33.23 -18.30 -20.14
N GLY A 142 32.29 -18.05 -19.26
CA GLY A 142 31.89 -16.67 -18.90
C GLY A 142 32.90 -15.99 -18.01
#